data_e8dde33dd6ccfa886eabc12546bd44fe
#
_entry.id   e8dde33dd6ccfa886eabc12546bd44fe
#
_cell.length_a   1.000
_cell.length_b   1.000
_cell.length_c   1.000
_cell.angle_alpha   90.00
_cell.angle_beta   90.00
_cell.angle_gamma   90.00
#
_symmetry.space_group_name_H-M   'P 1'
#
loop_
_entity.id
_entity.type
_entity.pdbx_description
1 polymer ?
#
loop_
_entity_poly.entity_id
_entity_poly.type
_entity_poly.pdbx_seq_one_letter_code
_entity_poly.pdbx_strand_id
1 'polypeptide(L)'
;MLLCFTSACQSRRKQKQGGVVVAYVTSWGQGLPDPTVMTHINYAFGKVTASHDGVSVDNPDRLRSIVALKRQNPQLKVLLSVGGWGAGGFSEMASQEDTRRRFCEACVRTIGEFGLDGIDIDWEYPCSSAAGIASSPQDREHFTLLMRDLRQALGNQFLLTLATAAMGKFYDFPAFVDEVDFVNMMTYDMAGIPGHHAPLYASERFPGGSCDQAMQAHLSQGVPAGKLVLGLPFYGHGTQELGHVVNFHQIAQLKGYTSQWDSAARVPFLTDAEGRVVLAYDDARSLRGKCRFARKHHLRGVMYWDYHGDDSLGTLQRTVWEAVH
;
A
#
# COMPACT_ATOMS: atom_id res chain seq x y z
N MET A 1 -3.61 18.22 63.79
CA MET A 1 -3.45 16.94 63.07
C MET A 1 -3.73 17.22 61.61
N LEU A 2 -2.67 17.54 60.84
CA LEU A 2 -2.77 17.95 59.43
C LEU A 2 -2.48 16.71 58.58
N LEU A 3 -3.45 16.27 57.82
CA LEU A 3 -3.30 15.19 56.84
C LEU A 3 -2.79 15.78 55.50
N CYS A 4 -1.53 15.52 55.19
CA CYS A 4 -0.96 15.80 53.85
C CYS A 4 -1.42 14.73 52.88
N PHE A 5 -2.27 15.10 51.90
CA PHE A 5 -2.54 14.29 50.72
C PHE A 5 -1.41 14.48 49.72
N THR A 6 -0.54 13.51 49.58
CA THR A 6 0.44 13.42 48.50
C THR A 6 -0.26 12.95 47.24
N SER A 7 -0.51 13.86 46.32
CA SER A 7 -1.01 13.56 44.98
C SER A 7 0.11 12.91 44.16
N ALA A 8 0.04 11.59 43.96
CA ALA A 8 0.93 10.87 43.08
C ALA A 8 0.53 11.15 41.64
N CYS A 9 1.26 12.05 40.97
CA CYS A 9 1.16 12.31 39.54
C CYS A 9 1.75 11.11 38.80
N GLN A 10 0.91 10.12 38.45
CA GLN A 10 1.29 9.05 37.54
C GLN A 10 1.43 9.63 36.13
N SER A 11 2.67 9.89 35.72
CA SER A 11 2.99 10.19 34.34
C SER A 11 2.64 8.97 33.47
N ARG A 12 1.48 9.00 32.83
CA ARG A 12 1.19 8.06 31.71
C ARG A 12 2.27 8.24 30.68
N ARG A 13 3.25 7.33 30.63
CA ARG A 13 4.12 7.17 29.47
C ARG A 13 3.19 7.00 28.28
N LYS A 14 3.13 8.01 27.38
CA LYS A 14 2.55 7.83 26.05
C LYS A 14 3.31 6.68 25.41
N GLN A 15 2.69 5.51 25.34
CA GLN A 15 3.20 4.43 24.50
C GLN A 15 3.39 5.05 23.13
N LYS A 16 4.63 5.08 22.62
CA LYS A 16 4.88 5.46 21.22
C LYS A 16 4.06 4.50 20.38
N GLN A 17 2.99 4.97 19.79
CA GLN A 17 2.21 4.19 18.84
C GLN A 17 3.18 3.80 17.74
N GLY A 18 3.40 2.49 17.53
CA GLY A 18 4.22 1.97 16.44
C GLY A 18 3.71 2.46 15.09
N GLY A 19 4.54 2.43 14.08
CA GLY A 19 4.12 2.76 12.72
C GLY A 19 3.01 1.82 12.23
N VAL A 20 2.21 2.25 11.25
CA VAL A 20 1.23 1.35 10.63
C VAL A 20 1.93 0.27 9.80
N VAL A 21 1.38 -0.94 9.82
CA VAL A 21 1.71 -2.03 8.89
C VAL A 21 0.42 -2.38 8.15
N VAL A 22 0.37 -2.04 6.86
CA VAL A 22 -0.79 -2.23 6.00
C VAL A 22 -0.55 -3.45 5.10
N ALA A 23 -1.42 -4.45 5.18
CA ALA A 23 -1.39 -5.62 4.31
C ALA A 23 -2.41 -5.46 3.18
N TYR A 24 -2.00 -5.49 1.93
CA TYR A 24 -2.95 -5.73 0.84
C TYR A 24 -3.26 -7.21 0.76
N VAL A 25 -4.54 -7.56 0.87
CA VAL A 25 -5.05 -8.94 0.86
C VAL A 25 -6.02 -9.09 -0.28
N THR A 26 -5.65 -9.89 -1.28
CA THR A 26 -6.38 -10.02 -2.53
C THR A 26 -7.62 -10.91 -2.41
N SER A 27 -8.66 -10.59 -3.19
CA SER A 27 -9.94 -11.31 -3.25
C SER A 27 -9.81 -12.73 -3.83
N TRP A 28 -8.78 -12.97 -4.64
CA TRP A 28 -8.47 -14.24 -5.29
C TRP A 28 -7.47 -15.11 -4.51
N GLY A 29 -6.84 -14.58 -3.48
CA GLY A 29 -5.88 -15.32 -2.66
C GLY A 29 -6.54 -16.38 -1.78
N GLN A 30 -5.74 -17.33 -1.29
CA GLN A 30 -6.17 -18.40 -0.40
C GLN A 30 -5.79 -18.14 1.05
N GLY A 31 -6.47 -18.79 1.99
CA GLY A 31 -6.21 -18.66 3.43
C GLY A 31 -6.59 -17.30 4.01
N LEU A 32 -6.45 -17.16 5.31
CA LEU A 32 -6.65 -15.91 6.06
C LEU A 32 -5.31 -15.43 6.62
N PRO A 33 -5.05 -14.12 6.63
CA PRO A 33 -3.84 -13.57 7.24
C PRO A 33 -3.84 -13.72 8.77
N ASP A 34 -2.63 -13.73 9.35
CA ASP A 34 -2.44 -13.61 10.79
C ASP A 34 -2.65 -12.14 11.20
N PRO A 35 -3.78 -11.81 11.87
CA PRO A 35 -4.10 -10.42 12.18
C PRO A 35 -3.19 -9.80 13.25
N THR A 36 -2.27 -10.59 13.85
CA THR A 36 -1.41 -10.13 14.95
C THR A 36 -0.13 -9.44 14.46
N VAL A 37 0.19 -9.57 13.17
CA VAL A 37 1.40 -9.00 12.54
C VAL A 37 1.09 -7.89 11.52
N MET A 38 -0.05 -7.24 11.69
CA MET A 38 -0.47 -6.08 10.89
C MET A 38 -1.42 -5.18 11.68
N THR A 39 -1.48 -3.91 11.31
CA THR A 39 -2.41 -2.94 11.90
C THR A 39 -3.62 -2.69 11.01
N HIS A 40 -3.45 -2.81 9.70
CA HIS A 40 -4.47 -2.54 8.68
C HIS A 40 -4.47 -3.64 7.62
N ILE A 41 -5.65 -3.94 7.10
CA ILE A 41 -5.83 -4.71 5.87
C ILE A 41 -6.54 -3.82 4.86
N ASN A 42 -5.94 -3.66 3.68
CA ASN A 42 -6.60 -3.16 2.49
C ASN A 42 -7.05 -4.37 1.67
N TYR A 43 -8.36 -4.65 1.67
CA TYR A 43 -8.91 -5.74 0.88
C TYR A 43 -8.97 -5.37 -0.60
N ALA A 44 -8.27 -6.07 -1.43
CA ALA A 44 -8.11 -5.80 -2.86
C ALA A 44 -8.90 -6.85 -3.70
N PHE A 45 -10.03 -6.50 -4.35
CA PHE A 45 -10.48 -5.14 -4.57
C PHE A 45 -12.01 -4.98 -4.53
N GLY A 46 -12.43 -3.73 -4.37
CA GLY A 46 -13.68 -3.25 -4.90
C GLY A 46 -13.46 -2.55 -6.26
N LYS A 47 -14.52 -2.35 -7.04
CA LYS A 47 -14.45 -1.70 -8.35
C LYS A 47 -15.59 -0.71 -8.54
N VAL A 48 -15.34 0.33 -9.31
CA VAL A 48 -16.41 1.20 -9.80
C VAL A 48 -17.37 0.37 -10.66
N THR A 49 -18.68 0.50 -10.41
CA THR A 49 -19.69 -0.23 -11.18
C THR A 49 -19.74 0.23 -12.64
N ALA A 50 -20.27 -0.59 -13.53
CA ALA A 50 -20.44 -0.25 -14.95
C ALA A 50 -21.32 0.98 -15.20
N SER A 51 -22.19 1.34 -14.24
CA SER A 51 -22.99 2.57 -14.25
C SER A 51 -22.22 3.81 -13.75
N HIS A 52 -20.96 3.65 -13.34
CA HIS A 52 -20.06 4.69 -12.82
C HIS A 52 -20.59 5.45 -11.59
N ASP A 53 -21.44 4.83 -10.79
CA ASP A 53 -22.09 5.48 -9.65
C ASP A 53 -22.16 4.61 -8.39
N GLY A 54 -21.43 3.50 -8.37
CA GLY A 54 -21.46 2.57 -7.27
C GLY A 54 -20.14 1.81 -7.09
N VAL A 55 -20.09 0.95 -6.07
CA VAL A 55 -18.99 0.07 -5.75
C VAL A 55 -19.46 -1.38 -5.79
N SER A 56 -18.76 -2.22 -6.52
CA SER A 56 -18.88 -3.68 -6.44
C SER A 56 -17.71 -4.25 -5.65
N VAL A 57 -17.95 -5.29 -4.85
CA VAL A 57 -16.93 -5.95 -4.04
C VAL A 57 -16.60 -7.30 -4.66
N ASP A 58 -15.32 -7.51 -4.99
CA ASP A 58 -14.86 -8.81 -5.46
C ASP A 58 -14.84 -9.80 -4.28
N ASN A 59 -15.47 -10.98 -4.45
CA ASN A 59 -15.55 -12.03 -3.45
C ASN A 59 -16.00 -11.54 -2.05
N PRO A 60 -17.27 -11.12 -1.91
CA PRO A 60 -17.79 -10.52 -0.67
C PRO A 60 -17.73 -11.47 0.53
N ASP A 61 -17.82 -12.81 0.34
CA ASP A 61 -17.74 -13.77 1.44
C ASP A 61 -16.32 -13.84 2.03
N ARG A 62 -15.30 -13.70 1.18
CA ARG A 62 -13.92 -13.57 1.65
C ARG A 62 -13.73 -12.26 2.42
N LEU A 63 -14.29 -11.14 1.96
CA LEU A 63 -14.24 -9.89 2.71
C LEU A 63 -14.88 -10.04 4.09
N ARG A 64 -16.05 -10.69 4.21
CA ARG A 64 -16.68 -10.99 5.52
C ARG A 64 -15.75 -11.82 6.42
N SER A 65 -15.05 -12.81 5.84
CA SER A 65 -14.08 -13.62 6.57
C SER A 65 -12.88 -12.82 7.05
N ILE A 66 -12.37 -11.87 6.24
CA ILE A 66 -11.29 -10.96 6.61
C ILE A 66 -11.75 -10.00 7.73
N VAL A 67 -12.93 -9.41 7.62
CA VAL A 67 -13.47 -8.53 8.68
C VAL A 67 -13.65 -9.29 10.01
N ALA A 68 -14.02 -10.58 9.96
CA ALA A 68 -14.14 -11.41 11.15
C ALA A 68 -12.84 -11.59 11.94
N LEU A 69 -11.66 -11.33 11.34
CA LEU A 69 -10.37 -11.33 12.03
C LEU A 69 -10.27 -10.26 13.13
N LYS A 70 -11.10 -9.21 13.10
CA LYS A 70 -11.23 -8.25 14.19
C LYS A 70 -11.62 -8.90 15.52
N ARG A 71 -12.21 -10.10 15.52
CA ARG A 71 -12.49 -10.87 16.75
C ARG A 71 -11.20 -11.36 17.42
N GLN A 72 -10.14 -11.60 16.65
CA GLN A 72 -8.83 -12.02 17.15
C GLN A 72 -7.94 -10.82 17.47
N ASN A 73 -8.05 -9.72 16.70
CA ASN A 73 -7.37 -8.46 16.96
C ASN A 73 -8.36 -7.29 16.85
N PRO A 74 -8.96 -6.84 17.97
CA PRO A 74 -9.94 -5.72 17.96
C PRO A 74 -9.35 -4.36 17.50
N GLN A 75 -8.03 -4.23 17.44
CA GLN A 75 -7.37 -3.00 16.96
C GLN A 75 -7.15 -3.02 15.43
N LEU A 76 -7.33 -4.19 14.78
CA LEU A 76 -7.19 -4.33 13.34
C LEU A 76 -8.19 -3.43 12.61
N LYS A 77 -7.71 -2.69 11.63
CA LYS A 77 -8.53 -1.90 10.69
C LYS A 77 -8.64 -2.64 9.37
N VAL A 78 -9.84 -2.71 8.82
CA VAL A 78 -10.09 -3.32 7.49
C VAL A 78 -10.74 -2.29 6.59
N LEU A 79 -10.07 -1.96 5.49
CA LEU A 79 -10.55 -1.05 4.46
C LEU A 79 -10.84 -1.85 3.18
N LEU A 80 -11.78 -1.36 2.37
CA LEU A 80 -11.91 -1.81 0.99
C LEU A 80 -11.03 -0.93 0.11
N SER A 81 -10.06 -1.53 -0.57
CA SER A 81 -9.31 -0.87 -1.64
C SER A 81 -10.14 -0.93 -2.93
N VAL A 82 -10.50 0.23 -3.47
CA VAL A 82 -11.29 0.33 -4.70
C VAL A 82 -10.34 0.72 -5.83
N GLY A 83 -10.24 -0.14 -6.85
CA GLY A 83 -9.37 0.08 -7.99
C GLY A 83 -8.46 -1.08 -8.32
N GLY A 84 -7.17 -0.80 -8.42
CA GLY A 84 -6.10 -1.70 -8.86
C GLY A 84 -5.79 -1.58 -10.35
N TRP A 85 -4.66 -2.14 -10.78
CA TRP A 85 -4.21 -2.08 -12.17
C TRP A 85 -5.26 -2.60 -13.16
N GLY A 86 -5.61 -1.77 -14.13
CA GLY A 86 -6.63 -2.10 -15.14
C GLY A 86 -8.09 -1.90 -14.69
N ALA A 87 -8.34 -1.47 -13.45
CA ALA A 87 -9.70 -1.15 -12.99
C ALA A 87 -10.15 0.22 -13.52
N GLY A 88 -10.99 0.23 -14.54
CA GLY A 88 -11.57 1.42 -15.17
C GLY A 88 -12.77 2.00 -14.44
N GLY A 89 -13.41 2.99 -15.07
CA GLY A 89 -14.63 3.65 -14.60
C GLY A 89 -14.39 4.87 -13.71
N PHE A 90 -13.14 5.11 -13.27
CA PHE A 90 -12.84 6.24 -12.39
C PHE A 90 -12.94 7.60 -13.12
N SER A 91 -12.39 7.71 -14.34
CA SER A 91 -12.43 8.96 -15.10
C SER A 91 -13.88 9.39 -15.39
N GLU A 92 -14.73 8.42 -15.76
CA GLU A 92 -16.14 8.64 -16.01
C GLU A 92 -16.90 9.00 -14.71
N MET A 93 -16.69 8.22 -13.65
CA MET A 93 -17.31 8.43 -12.33
C MET A 93 -16.93 9.79 -11.75
N ALA A 94 -15.63 10.14 -11.79
CA ALA A 94 -15.11 11.33 -11.14
C ALA A 94 -15.45 12.63 -11.89
N SER A 95 -15.75 12.56 -13.19
CA SER A 95 -15.99 13.72 -14.06
C SER A 95 -17.29 14.47 -13.72
N GLN A 96 -18.31 13.80 -13.17
CA GLN A 96 -19.62 14.37 -12.90
C GLN A 96 -19.91 14.39 -11.39
N GLU A 97 -20.45 15.51 -10.90
CA GLU A 97 -20.79 15.67 -9.48
C GLU A 97 -21.79 14.62 -9.00
N ASP A 98 -22.82 14.32 -9.80
CA ASP A 98 -23.86 13.38 -9.43
C ASP A 98 -23.34 11.93 -9.34
N THR A 99 -22.48 11.49 -10.26
CA THR A 99 -21.85 10.15 -10.20
C THR A 99 -20.86 10.06 -9.03
N ARG A 100 -20.05 11.09 -8.77
CA ARG A 100 -19.17 11.14 -7.60
C ARG A 100 -19.96 11.04 -6.29
N ARG A 101 -21.04 11.82 -6.16
CA ARG A 101 -21.91 11.78 -4.97
C ARG A 101 -22.48 10.38 -4.75
N ARG A 102 -23.06 9.75 -5.78
CA ARG A 102 -23.61 8.39 -5.68
C ARG A 102 -22.55 7.34 -5.37
N PHE A 103 -21.35 7.46 -5.94
CA PHE A 103 -20.22 6.61 -5.61
C PHE A 103 -19.81 6.76 -4.14
N CYS A 104 -19.71 7.98 -3.61
CA CYS A 104 -19.42 8.24 -2.20
C CYS A 104 -20.47 7.63 -1.27
N GLU A 105 -21.75 7.80 -1.60
CA GLU A 105 -22.86 7.17 -0.87
C GLU A 105 -22.77 5.62 -0.91
N ALA A 106 -22.37 5.05 -2.06
CA ALA A 106 -22.15 3.62 -2.18
C ALA A 106 -20.97 3.15 -1.31
N CYS A 107 -19.89 3.90 -1.22
CA CYS A 107 -18.77 3.61 -0.30
C CYS A 107 -19.25 3.55 1.16
N VAL A 108 -20.04 4.54 1.60
CA VAL A 108 -20.61 4.57 2.96
C VAL A 108 -21.53 3.36 3.21
N ARG A 109 -22.39 3.01 2.25
CA ARG A 109 -23.24 1.81 2.37
C ARG A 109 -22.41 0.54 2.48
N THR A 110 -21.35 0.39 1.67
CA THR A 110 -20.45 -0.76 1.68
C THR A 110 -19.72 -0.88 3.02
N ILE A 111 -19.26 0.24 3.59
CA ILE A 111 -18.67 0.25 4.94
C ILE A 111 -19.67 -0.30 5.96
N GLY A 112 -20.91 0.15 5.95
CA GLY A 112 -21.95 -0.31 6.87
C GLY A 112 -22.32 -1.78 6.66
N GLU A 113 -22.44 -2.24 5.41
CA GLU A 113 -22.78 -3.62 5.06
C GLU A 113 -21.73 -4.63 5.57
N PHE A 114 -20.44 -4.33 5.39
CA PHE A 114 -19.36 -5.25 5.73
C PHE A 114 -18.71 -4.97 7.10
N GLY A 115 -19.03 -3.86 7.77
CA GLY A 115 -18.40 -3.46 9.02
C GLY A 115 -16.93 -3.04 8.84
N LEU A 116 -16.63 -2.32 7.76
CA LEU A 116 -15.30 -1.82 7.43
C LEU A 116 -14.93 -0.61 8.29
N ASP A 117 -13.65 -0.27 8.31
CA ASP A 117 -13.11 0.90 8.99
C ASP A 117 -12.83 2.07 8.03
N GLY A 118 -12.97 1.86 6.71
CA GLY A 118 -12.74 2.92 5.72
C GLY A 118 -12.62 2.42 4.29
N ILE A 119 -12.18 3.33 3.44
CA ILE A 119 -11.94 3.13 1.99
C ILE A 119 -10.52 3.52 1.67
N ASP A 120 -9.89 2.74 0.80
CA ASP A 120 -8.62 3.03 0.13
C ASP A 120 -8.92 3.23 -1.37
N ILE A 121 -8.37 4.27 -1.99
CA ILE A 121 -8.54 4.53 -3.43
C ILE A 121 -7.26 4.17 -4.16
N ASP A 122 -7.37 3.26 -5.11
CA ASP A 122 -6.27 2.74 -5.92
C ASP A 122 -6.54 2.96 -7.42
N TRP A 123 -6.66 4.23 -7.81
CA TRP A 123 -6.84 4.61 -9.22
C TRP A 123 -5.49 4.69 -9.92
N GLU A 124 -5.23 3.78 -10.87
CA GLU A 124 -3.95 3.64 -11.57
C GLU A 124 -4.05 3.96 -13.08
N TYR A 125 -3.97 5.22 -13.50
CA TYR A 125 -3.81 6.44 -12.70
C TYR A 125 -4.66 7.58 -13.29
N PRO A 126 -4.97 8.65 -12.54
CA PRO A 126 -5.55 9.86 -13.13
C PRO A 126 -4.70 10.38 -14.29
N CYS A 127 -5.33 10.85 -15.36
CA CYS A 127 -4.67 11.37 -16.58
C CYS A 127 -3.80 10.32 -17.33
N SER A 128 -3.97 9.02 -17.08
CA SER A 128 -3.16 7.97 -17.71
C SER A 128 -4.02 6.81 -18.19
N SER A 129 -3.85 6.44 -19.44
CA SER A 129 -4.45 5.23 -20.05
C SER A 129 -3.51 4.02 -20.07
N ALA A 130 -2.38 4.06 -19.36
CA ALA A 130 -1.35 3.01 -19.43
C ALA A 130 -1.86 1.63 -19.01
N ALA A 131 -2.81 1.56 -18.08
CA ALA A 131 -3.46 0.32 -17.66
C ALA A 131 -4.62 -0.14 -18.57
N GLY A 132 -4.80 0.45 -19.76
CA GLY A 132 -5.91 0.16 -20.66
C GLY A 132 -7.26 0.73 -20.22
N ILE A 133 -7.26 1.71 -19.31
CA ILE A 133 -8.45 2.37 -18.77
C ILE A 133 -8.72 3.71 -19.48
N ALA A 134 -9.95 4.21 -19.39
CA ALA A 134 -10.27 5.56 -19.82
C ALA A 134 -9.54 6.60 -18.97
N SER A 135 -9.15 7.71 -19.58
CA SER A 135 -8.47 8.81 -18.91
C SER A 135 -8.80 10.15 -19.57
N SER A 136 -8.71 11.23 -18.77
CA SER A 136 -8.93 12.59 -19.19
C SER A 136 -7.81 13.50 -18.65
N PRO A 137 -7.42 14.57 -19.37
CA PRO A 137 -6.51 15.58 -18.82
C PRO A 137 -7.01 16.24 -17.53
N GLN A 138 -8.33 16.26 -17.29
CA GLN A 138 -8.98 16.82 -16.12
C GLN A 138 -9.00 15.85 -14.92
N ASP A 139 -8.58 14.61 -15.07
CA ASP A 139 -8.65 13.59 -14.00
C ASP A 139 -7.90 13.99 -12.73
N ARG A 140 -6.85 14.80 -12.82
CA ARG A 140 -6.14 15.34 -11.65
C ARG A 140 -7.05 16.23 -10.79
N GLU A 141 -7.84 17.08 -11.43
CA GLU A 141 -8.83 17.93 -10.75
C GLU A 141 -9.99 17.07 -10.22
N HIS A 142 -10.51 16.18 -11.07
CA HIS A 142 -11.60 15.28 -10.69
C HIS A 142 -11.20 14.36 -9.52
N PHE A 143 -9.95 13.90 -9.46
CA PHE A 143 -9.43 13.15 -8.32
C PHE A 143 -9.45 13.99 -7.04
N THR A 144 -9.06 15.26 -7.11
CA THR A 144 -9.12 16.18 -5.97
C THR A 144 -10.56 16.34 -5.46
N LEU A 145 -11.51 16.52 -6.37
CA LEU A 145 -12.94 16.61 -6.01
C LEU A 145 -13.43 15.30 -5.39
N LEU A 146 -13.07 14.16 -5.96
CA LEU A 146 -13.42 12.84 -5.42
C LEU A 146 -12.93 12.66 -3.98
N MET A 147 -11.69 13.02 -3.67
CA MET A 147 -11.13 12.86 -2.31
C MET A 147 -11.86 13.76 -1.30
N ARG A 148 -12.23 14.98 -1.67
CA ARG A 148 -13.03 15.90 -0.85
C ARG A 148 -14.45 15.36 -0.62
N ASP A 149 -15.12 14.92 -1.70
CA ASP A 149 -16.48 14.37 -1.62
C ASP A 149 -16.51 13.10 -0.76
N LEU A 150 -15.49 12.21 -0.90
CA LEU A 150 -15.33 11.03 -0.06
C LEU A 150 -15.13 11.40 1.41
N ARG A 151 -14.25 12.36 1.73
CA ARG A 151 -14.06 12.79 3.12
C ARG A 151 -15.33 13.37 3.71
N GLN A 152 -16.04 14.18 2.96
CA GLN A 152 -17.33 14.73 3.38
C GLN A 152 -18.35 13.61 3.69
N ALA A 153 -18.45 12.60 2.82
CA ALA A 153 -19.40 11.51 2.98
C ALA A 153 -19.02 10.56 4.13
N LEU A 154 -17.72 10.26 4.29
CA LEU A 154 -17.20 9.36 5.32
C LEU A 154 -17.16 10.01 6.71
N GLY A 155 -17.09 11.33 6.79
CA GLY A 155 -16.83 12.04 8.05
C GLY A 155 -15.44 11.68 8.61
N ASN A 156 -15.21 11.98 9.89
CA ASN A 156 -13.91 11.72 10.56
C ASN A 156 -13.85 10.35 11.27
N GLN A 157 -14.95 9.58 11.24
CA GLN A 157 -15.01 8.27 11.90
C GLN A 157 -14.44 7.14 11.06
N PHE A 158 -14.38 7.30 9.73
CA PHE A 158 -13.84 6.30 8.82
C PHE A 158 -12.54 6.76 8.18
N LEU A 159 -11.64 5.81 7.94
CA LEU A 159 -10.38 6.06 7.27
C LEU A 159 -10.58 6.28 5.77
N LEU A 160 -9.87 7.25 5.23
CA LEU A 160 -9.73 7.49 3.79
C LEU A 160 -8.24 7.46 3.45
N THR A 161 -7.83 6.49 2.65
CA THR A 161 -6.45 6.34 2.20
C THR A 161 -6.38 6.23 0.68
N LEU A 162 -5.20 6.31 0.12
CA LEU A 162 -5.00 6.10 -1.31
C LEU A 162 -3.66 5.41 -1.57
N ALA A 163 -3.59 4.63 -2.65
CA ALA A 163 -2.35 4.18 -3.25
C ALA A 163 -1.91 5.15 -4.35
N THR A 164 -0.61 5.42 -4.44
CA THR A 164 -0.05 6.37 -5.40
C THR A 164 1.08 5.77 -6.21
N ALA A 165 1.23 6.21 -7.46
CA ALA A 165 2.41 5.93 -8.26
C ALA A 165 3.68 6.28 -7.47
N ALA A 166 4.73 5.47 -7.60
CA ALA A 166 5.97 5.57 -6.81
C ALA A 166 6.54 7.00 -6.73
N MET A 167 6.50 7.74 -7.83
CA MET A 167 7.06 9.10 -7.90
C MET A 167 6.02 10.21 -7.66
N GLY A 168 4.81 9.89 -7.15
CA GLY A 168 3.78 10.87 -6.85
C GLY A 168 3.25 11.65 -8.04
N LYS A 169 3.35 11.10 -9.27
CA LYS A 169 2.78 11.70 -10.48
C LYS A 169 1.25 11.69 -10.42
N PHE A 170 0.61 12.49 -11.23
CA PHE A 170 -0.83 12.51 -11.48
C PHE A 170 -1.69 13.21 -10.42
N TYR A 171 -1.15 13.60 -9.26
CA TYR A 171 -1.91 14.14 -8.13
C TYR A 171 -1.59 15.61 -7.86
N ASP A 172 -2.56 16.35 -7.32
CA ASP A 172 -2.38 17.68 -6.72
C ASP A 172 -2.50 17.54 -5.20
N PHE A 173 -1.45 17.00 -4.57
CA PHE A 173 -1.47 16.71 -3.14
C PHE A 173 -1.85 17.89 -2.26
N PRO A 174 -1.33 19.13 -2.47
CA PRO A 174 -1.70 20.28 -1.66
C PRO A 174 -3.20 20.55 -1.64
N ALA A 175 -3.93 20.15 -2.68
CA ALA A 175 -5.34 20.40 -2.81
C ALA A 175 -6.23 19.43 -2.02
N PHE A 176 -5.71 18.25 -1.59
CA PHE A 176 -6.53 17.24 -0.91
C PHE A 176 -5.80 16.44 0.19
N VAL A 177 -4.50 16.64 0.42
CA VAL A 177 -3.75 15.80 1.36
C VAL A 177 -4.29 15.85 2.79
N ASP A 178 -4.97 16.92 3.16
CA ASP A 178 -5.60 17.05 4.48
C ASP A 178 -6.84 16.16 4.62
N GLU A 179 -7.48 15.79 3.53
CA GLU A 179 -8.67 14.94 3.48
C GLU A 179 -8.35 13.46 3.73
N VAL A 180 -7.09 13.05 3.57
CA VAL A 180 -6.68 11.64 3.69
C VAL A 180 -5.92 11.37 4.97
N ASP A 181 -6.09 10.16 5.52
CA ASP A 181 -5.40 9.74 6.73
C ASP A 181 -3.94 9.37 6.46
N PHE A 182 -3.67 8.67 5.34
CA PHE A 182 -2.33 8.37 4.87
C PHE A 182 -2.31 7.98 3.39
N VAL A 183 -1.10 8.01 2.82
CA VAL A 183 -0.79 7.78 1.40
C VAL A 183 0.11 6.56 1.29
N ASN A 184 -0.36 5.50 0.64
CA ASN A 184 0.39 4.28 0.35
C ASN A 184 1.21 4.49 -0.92
N MET A 185 2.50 4.77 -0.80
CA MET A 185 3.40 4.91 -1.94
C MET A 185 3.70 3.53 -2.52
N MET A 186 3.34 3.25 -3.75
CA MET A 186 3.68 2.00 -4.44
C MET A 186 5.15 2.02 -4.89
N THR A 187 6.08 1.94 -3.93
CA THR A 187 7.52 2.01 -4.14
C THR A 187 8.10 0.68 -4.65
N TYR A 188 7.46 0.17 -5.70
CA TYR A 188 7.83 -1.03 -6.46
C TYR A 188 7.46 -0.82 -7.93
N ASP A 189 7.78 -1.78 -8.79
CA ASP A 189 7.58 -1.73 -10.25
C ASP A 189 8.27 -0.52 -10.92
N MET A 190 9.32 0.01 -10.28
CA MET A 190 10.04 1.21 -10.75
C MET A 190 11.00 0.93 -11.89
N ALA A 191 11.38 -0.33 -12.12
CA ALA A 191 12.18 -0.79 -13.26
C ALA A 191 11.93 -2.26 -13.55
N GLY A 192 12.08 -2.67 -14.82
CA GLY A 192 12.18 -4.07 -15.23
C GLY A 192 13.63 -4.58 -15.24
N ILE A 193 13.82 -5.90 -15.46
CA ILE A 193 15.13 -6.53 -15.58
C ILE A 193 15.91 -5.89 -16.73
N PRO A 194 17.22 -5.60 -16.55
CA PRO A 194 18.07 -5.97 -15.43
C PRO A 194 18.02 -5.01 -14.22
N GLY A 195 17.17 -4.00 -14.22
CA GLY A 195 17.04 -3.03 -13.13
C GLY A 195 16.42 -3.61 -11.86
N HIS A 196 16.56 -2.91 -10.75
CA HIS A 196 15.85 -3.22 -9.52
C HIS A 196 14.47 -2.57 -9.53
N HIS A 197 13.40 -3.36 -9.31
CA HIS A 197 12.05 -2.79 -9.33
C HIS A 197 11.68 -2.05 -8.03
N ALA A 198 12.38 -2.30 -6.93
CA ALA A 198 12.09 -1.68 -5.64
C ALA A 198 13.35 -1.37 -4.80
N PRO A 199 14.41 -0.74 -5.35
CA PRO A 199 15.64 -0.48 -4.60
C PRO A 199 15.39 0.56 -3.50
N LEU A 200 16.08 0.43 -2.35
CA LEU A 200 15.98 1.45 -1.28
C LEU A 200 16.63 2.76 -1.72
N TYR A 201 17.80 2.69 -2.34
CA TYR A 201 18.54 3.84 -2.89
C TYR A 201 18.88 3.62 -4.35
N ALA A 202 19.13 4.70 -5.07
CA ALA A 202 19.62 4.63 -6.44
C ALA A 202 20.96 3.87 -6.52
N SER A 203 21.16 3.15 -7.60
CA SER A 203 22.40 2.44 -7.90
C SER A 203 22.87 2.77 -9.31
N GLU A 204 24.14 3.11 -9.48
CA GLU A 204 24.72 3.36 -10.81
C GLU A 204 24.69 2.11 -11.70
N ARG A 205 24.79 0.95 -11.08
CA ARG A 205 24.74 -0.35 -11.79
C ARG A 205 23.36 -0.65 -12.37
N PHE A 206 22.29 -0.22 -11.67
CA PHE A 206 20.92 -0.50 -12.03
C PHE A 206 20.10 0.80 -11.97
N PRO A 207 20.16 1.63 -13.03
CA PRO A 207 19.45 2.89 -13.08
C PRO A 207 17.92 2.66 -13.04
N GLY A 208 17.24 3.53 -12.32
CA GLY A 208 15.78 3.49 -12.14
C GLY A 208 15.37 4.31 -10.93
N GLY A 209 14.08 4.27 -10.60
CA GLY A 209 13.56 4.89 -9.38
C GLY A 209 14.01 4.15 -8.12
N SER A 210 13.95 4.83 -6.96
CA SER A 210 14.21 4.22 -5.65
C SER A 210 13.20 4.66 -4.60
N CYS A 211 13.10 3.91 -3.51
CA CYS A 211 12.23 4.26 -2.38
C CYS A 211 12.55 5.65 -1.79
N ASP A 212 13.84 5.98 -1.70
CA ASP A 212 14.29 7.30 -1.23
C ASP A 212 13.84 8.42 -2.17
N GLN A 213 14.04 8.26 -3.48
CA GLN A 213 13.57 9.23 -4.48
C GLN A 213 12.05 9.36 -4.48
N ALA A 214 11.32 8.26 -4.33
CA ALA A 214 9.86 8.26 -4.24
C ALA A 214 9.38 9.04 -3.01
N MET A 215 9.97 8.82 -1.86
CA MET A 215 9.68 9.58 -0.64
C MET A 215 9.98 11.08 -0.85
N GLN A 216 11.14 11.43 -1.39
CA GLN A 216 11.50 12.83 -1.64
C GLN A 216 10.54 13.50 -2.63
N ALA A 217 10.11 12.78 -3.66
CA ALA A 217 9.13 13.28 -4.63
C ALA A 217 7.79 13.63 -3.97
N HIS A 218 7.27 12.79 -3.07
CA HIS A 218 6.04 13.08 -2.34
C HIS A 218 6.20 14.24 -1.35
N LEU A 219 7.31 14.26 -0.59
CA LEU A 219 7.61 15.36 0.33
C LEU A 219 7.70 16.72 -0.39
N SER A 220 8.39 16.77 -1.55
CA SER A 220 8.52 17.98 -2.36
C SER A 220 7.20 18.47 -2.95
N GLN A 221 6.22 17.57 -3.10
CA GLN A 221 4.86 17.87 -3.55
C GLN A 221 3.91 18.19 -2.39
N GLY A 222 4.41 18.35 -1.15
CA GLY A 222 3.64 18.82 0.00
C GLY A 222 2.99 17.72 0.85
N VAL A 223 3.28 16.44 0.62
CA VAL A 223 2.76 15.36 1.49
C VAL A 223 3.60 15.29 2.76
N PRO A 224 3.03 15.46 3.97
CA PRO A 224 3.78 15.34 5.22
C PRO A 224 4.33 13.92 5.42
N ALA A 225 5.56 13.78 5.92
CA ALA A 225 6.19 12.47 6.18
C ALA A 225 5.30 11.56 7.05
N GLY A 226 4.64 12.12 8.05
CA GLY A 226 3.72 11.39 8.95
C GLY A 226 2.44 10.89 8.28
N LYS A 227 2.18 11.22 7.01
CA LYS A 227 1.11 10.64 6.17
C LYS A 227 1.64 9.63 5.15
N LEU A 228 2.95 9.52 4.92
CA LEU A 228 3.53 8.61 3.94
C LEU A 228 3.71 7.19 4.50
N VAL A 229 3.27 6.20 3.75
CA VAL A 229 3.44 4.77 4.02
C VAL A 229 4.27 4.17 2.89
N LEU A 230 5.41 3.54 3.22
CA LEU A 230 6.37 3.01 2.24
C LEU A 230 5.91 1.65 1.73
N GLY A 231 5.82 1.48 0.41
CA GLY A 231 5.46 0.23 -0.24
C GLY A 231 6.61 -0.79 -0.26
N LEU A 232 6.26 -2.03 0.01
CA LEU A 232 7.16 -3.18 0.07
C LEU A 232 6.60 -4.30 -0.82
N PRO A 233 7.32 -4.77 -1.84
CA PRO A 233 6.85 -5.91 -2.63
C PRO A 233 7.18 -7.23 -1.94
N PHE A 234 6.23 -8.16 -1.93
CA PHE A 234 6.45 -9.56 -1.54
C PHE A 234 6.64 -10.46 -2.77
N TYR A 235 7.11 -9.87 -3.85
CA TYR A 235 7.39 -10.49 -5.14
C TYR A 235 8.64 -9.85 -5.77
N GLY A 236 9.11 -10.45 -6.84
CA GLY A 236 10.18 -9.92 -7.68
C GLY A 236 9.79 -9.84 -9.14
N HIS A 237 10.56 -9.09 -9.92
CA HIS A 237 10.51 -9.07 -11.37
C HIS A 237 11.55 -10.04 -11.94
N GLY A 238 11.08 -10.97 -12.75
CA GLY A 238 11.93 -11.95 -13.44
C GLY A 238 12.05 -11.70 -14.94
N THR A 239 12.96 -12.46 -15.57
CA THR A 239 12.99 -12.59 -17.03
C THR A 239 11.71 -13.29 -17.51
N GLN A 240 11.48 -13.26 -18.83
CA GLN A 240 10.34 -13.96 -19.44
C GLN A 240 10.28 -15.46 -19.08
N GLU A 241 11.46 -16.09 -18.92
CA GLU A 241 11.55 -17.52 -18.55
C GLU A 241 11.13 -17.80 -17.12
N LEU A 242 11.42 -16.89 -16.16
CA LEU A 242 11.03 -17.02 -14.78
C LEU A 242 9.60 -16.54 -14.49
N GLY A 243 9.05 -15.76 -15.42
CA GLY A 243 7.80 -15.04 -15.25
C GLY A 243 8.05 -13.58 -14.83
N HIS A 244 7.25 -12.68 -15.39
CA HIS A 244 7.39 -11.25 -15.12
C HIS A 244 7.20 -10.90 -13.64
N VAL A 245 6.29 -11.59 -12.94
CA VAL A 245 6.06 -11.48 -11.50
C VAL A 245 6.32 -12.85 -10.86
N VAL A 246 7.23 -12.90 -9.86
CA VAL A 246 7.60 -14.13 -9.13
C VAL A 246 7.43 -13.86 -7.64
N ASN A 247 6.47 -14.52 -7.02
CA ASN A 247 6.20 -14.37 -5.58
C ASN A 247 7.39 -14.85 -4.73
N PHE A 248 7.59 -14.24 -3.57
CA PHE A 248 8.72 -14.56 -2.68
C PHE A 248 8.79 -16.07 -2.35
N HIS A 249 7.66 -16.72 -2.05
CA HIS A 249 7.63 -18.15 -1.77
C HIS A 249 8.10 -19.02 -2.95
N GLN A 250 8.00 -18.54 -4.19
CA GLN A 250 8.48 -19.23 -5.38
C GLN A 250 10.00 -19.01 -5.55
N ILE A 251 10.51 -17.82 -5.20
CA ILE A 251 11.93 -17.47 -5.34
C ILE A 251 12.81 -18.43 -4.54
N ALA A 252 12.39 -18.79 -3.33
CA ALA A 252 13.12 -19.73 -2.47
C ALA A 252 13.24 -21.16 -3.09
N GLN A 253 12.44 -21.49 -4.10
CA GLN A 253 12.44 -22.78 -4.78
C GLN A 253 13.27 -22.79 -6.06
N LEU A 254 13.71 -21.62 -6.54
CA LEU A 254 14.52 -21.49 -7.76
C LEU A 254 15.90 -22.13 -7.56
N LYS A 255 16.32 -22.95 -8.53
CA LYS A 255 17.62 -23.65 -8.52
C LYS A 255 18.45 -23.22 -9.72
N GLY A 256 19.77 -23.30 -9.57
CA GLY A 256 20.71 -22.98 -10.67
C GLY A 256 21.01 -21.48 -10.79
N TYR A 257 20.55 -20.66 -9.85
CA TYR A 257 20.81 -19.21 -9.81
C TYR A 257 21.65 -18.84 -8.58
N THR A 258 22.44 -17.77 -8.73
CA THR A 258 23.27 -17.25 -7.63
C THR A 258 22.65 -15.99 -7.05
N SER A 259 22.41 -15.97 -5.73
CA SER A 259 21.96 -14.77 -5.03
C SER A 259 23.10 -13.78 -4.87
N GLN A 260 22.85 -12.54 -5.27
CA GLN A 260 23.76 -11.40 -5.17
C GLN A 260 23.12 -10.31 -4.31
N TRP A 261 23.94 -9.38 -3.81
CA TRP A 261 23.49 -8.23 -3.04
C TRP A 261 24.04 -6.94 -3.64
N ASP A 262 23.17 -6.01 -4.03
CA ASP A 262 23.57 -4.66 -4.37
C ASP A 262 23.67 -3.82 -3.10
N SER A 263 24.90 -3.48 -2.69
CA SER A 263 25.15 -2.73 -1.45
C SER A 263 24.74 -1.26 -1.54
N ALA A 264 24.72 -0.68 -2.75
CA ALA A 264 24.24 0.70 -2.98
C ALA A 264 22.71 0.74 -2.93
N ALA A 265 22.04 -0.12 -3.69
CA ALA A 265 20.59 -0.22 -3.74
C ALA A 265 19.94 -0.84 -2.49
N ARG A 266 20.72 -1.61 -1.70
CA ARG A 266 20.26 -2.33 -0.49
C ARG A 266 19.21 -3.40 -0.76
N VAL A 267 19.32 -4.10 -1.88
CA VAL A 267 18.39 -5.17 -2.30
C VAL A 267 19.14 -6.36 -2.89
N PRO A 268 18.57 -7.58 -2.81
CA PRO A 268 19.08 -8.77 -3.48
C PRO A 268 18.64 -8.83 -4.95
N PHE A 269 19.37 -9.65 -5.71
CA PHE A 269 19.00 -10.06 -7.06
C PHE A 269 19.60 -11.44 -7.38
N LEU A 270 19.06 -12.15 -8.36
CA LEU A 270 19.59 -13.42 -8.84
C LEU A 270 20.29 -13.24 -10.17
N THR A 271 21.39 -14.01 -10.35
CA THR A 271 22.09 -14.15 -11.64
C THR A 271 22.08 -15.60 -12.09
N ASP A 272 22.12 -15.79 -13.42
CA ASP A 272 22.39 -17.09 -14.03
C ASP A 272 23.88 -17.46 -13.99
N ALA A 273 24.26 -18.59 -14.62
CA ALA A 273 25.64 -19.08 -14.70
C ALA A 273 26.58 -18.13 -15.46
N GLU A 274 26.04 -17.33 -16.38
CA GLU A 274 26.77 -16.34 -17.16
C GLU A 274 26.86 -14.96 -16.45
N GLY A 275 26.28 -14.83 -15.26
CA GLY A 275 26.30 -13.60 -14.46
C GLY A 275 25.26 -12.56 -14.91
N ARG A 276 24.30 -12.92 -15.77
CA ARG A 276 23.22 -12.02 -16.18
C ARG A 276 22.16 -11.95 -15.09
N VAL A 277 21.62 -10.75 -14.84
CA VAL A 277 20.52 -10.57 -13.89
C VAL A 277 19.24 -11.21 -14.44
N VAL A 278 18.65 -12.12 -13.68
CA VAL A 278 17.45 -12.86 -14.07
C VAL A 278 16.26 -12.57 -13.18
N LEU A 279 16.48 -12.08 -11.96
CA LEU A 279 15.43 -11.71 -11.02
C LEU A 279 15.89 -10.59 -10.09
N ALA A 280 15.09 -9.56 -9.91
CA ALA A 280 15.22 -8.53 -8.89
C ALA A 280 14.07 -8.67 -7.88
N TYR A 281 14.36 -8.65 -6.57
CA TYR A 281 13.36 -8.94 -5.53
C TYR A 281 13.71 -8.30 -4.19
N ASP A 282 12.85 -8.48 -3.21
CA ASP A 282 13.12 -8.18 -1.80
C ASP A 282 13.17 -9.45 -0.95
N ASP A 283 13.99 -9.43 0.08
CA ASP A 283 14.11 -10.47 1.10
C ASP A 283 13.94 -9.88 2.52
N ALA A 284 14.01 -10.71 3.54
CA ALA A 284 13.93 -10.27 4.93
C ALA A 284 15.01 -9.23 5.31
N ARG A 285 16.20 -9.27 4.68
CA ARG A 285 17.27 -8.30 4.92
C ARG A 285 16.94 -6.93 4.33
N SER A 286 16.51 -6.88 3.07
CA SER A 286 16.15 -5.63 2.39
C SER A 286 14.91 -5.00 3.02
N LEU A 287 13.87 -5.80 3.33
CA LEU A 287 12.66 -5.29 3.99
C LEU A 287 12.94 -4.71 5.37
N ARG A 288 13.80 -5.36 6.18
CA ARG A 288 14.26 -4.80 7.46
C ARG A 288 14.98 -3.47 7.27
N GLY A 289 15.75 -3.32 6.19
CA GLY A 289 16.41 -2.07 5.81
C GLY A 289 15.38 -0.97 5.48
N LYS A 290 14.38 -1.30 4.67
CA LYS A 290 13.28 -0.39 4.28
C LYS A 290 12.41 0.04 5.46
N CYS A 291 12.08 -0.87 6.38
CA CYS A 291 11.35 -0.53 7.60
C CYS A 291 12.15 0.43 8.51
N ARG A 292 13.46 0.19 8.67
CA ARG A 292 14.34 1.12 9.39
C ARG A 292 14.43 2.49 8.72
N PHE A 293 14.46 2.52 7.39
CA PHE A 293 14.40 3.76 6.61
C PHE A 293 13.10 4.53 6.89
N ALA A 294 11.94 3.86 6.80
CA ALA A 294 10.66 4.48 7.10
C ALA A 294 10.61 5.09 8.51
N ARG A 295 11.10 4.36 9.51
CA ARG A 295 11.20 4.88 10.91
C ARG A 295 12.15 6.07 11.04
N LYS A 296 13.33 6.00 10.39
CA LYS A 296 14.35 7.08 10.42
C LYS A 296 13.79 8.38 9.83
N HIS A 297 12.99 8.28 8.78
CA HIS A 297 12.39 9.43 8.10
C HIS A 297 11.01 9.82 8.66
N HIS A 298 10.60 9.24 9.79
CA HIS A 298 9.33 9.52 10.47
C HIS A 298 8.11 9.33 9.58
N LEU A 299 8.18 8.37 8.64
CA LEU A 299 7.02 7.98 7.86
C LEU A 299 5.93 7.38 8.75
N ARG A 300 4.68 7.41 8.28
CA ARG A 300 3.53 6.82 8.98
C ARG A 300 3.70 5.33 9.24
N GLY A 301 4.36 4.62 8.32
CA GLY A 301 4.63 3.20 8.42
C GLY A 301 4.99 2.59 7.07
N VAL A 302 4.61 1.35 6.89
CA VAL A 302 4.87 0.58 5.67
C VAL A 302 3.61 -0.17 5.23
N MET A 303 3.51 -0.46 3.93
CA MET A 303 2.51 -1.38 3.38
C MET A 303 3.19 -2.42 2.51
N TYR A 304 2.55 -3.56 2.28
CA TYR A 304 3.08 -4.57 1.35
C TYR A 304 2.03 -5.08 0.36
N TRP A 305 2.48 -5.26 -0.86
CA TRP A 305 1.79 -5.93 -1.95
C TRP A 305 2.52 -7.23 -2.28
N ASP A 306 1.87 -8.40 -2.18
CA ASP A 306 0.68 -8.62 -1.41
C ASP A 306 0.93 -9.73 -0.38
N TYR A 307 0.00 -9.91 0.53
CA TYR A 307 0.07 -10.92 1.58
C TYR A 307 0.41 -12.33 1.06
N HIS A 308 -0.12 -12.72 -0.09
CA HIS A 308 0.05 -14.06 -0.66
C HIS A 308 1.43 -14.31 -1.28
N GLY A 309 2.21 -13.27 -1.51
CA GLY A 309 3.58 -13.38 -2.00
C GLY A 309 4.53 -14.01 -0.99
N ASP A 310 4.22 -13.94 0.31
CA ASP A 310 5.04 -14.48 1.40
C ASP A 310 5.06 -16.01 1.42
N ASP A 311 6.00 -16.61 2.16
CA ASP A 311 6.05 -18.04 2.38
C ASP A 311 5.05 -18.51 3.46
N SER A 312 4.89 -19.82 3.59
CA SER A 312 3.95 -20.43 4.56
C SER A 312 4.34 -20.18 6.03
N LEU A 313 5.57 -19.73 6.30
CA LEU A 313 6.05 -19.37 7.63
C LEU A 313 5.77 -17.91 7.98
N GLY A 314 5.36 -17.10 7.00
CA GLY A 314 5.17 -15.67 7.16
C GLY A 314 6.47 -14.91 7.39
N THR A 315 7.53 -15.32 6.70
CA THR A 315 8.89 -14.79 6.89
C THR A 315 8.96 -13.28 6.67
N LEU A 316 8.35 -12.77 5.59
CA LEU A 316 8.41 -11.35 5.26
C LEU A 316 7.49 -10.52 6.16
N GLN A 317 6.25 -10.94 6.36
CA GLN A 317 5.29 -10.20 7.20
C GLN A 317 5.77 -10.10 8.66
N ARG A 318 6.33 -11.17 9.24
CA ARG A 318 6.94 -11.14 10.58
C ARG A 318 8.16 -10.23 10.64
N THR A 319 9.03 -10.28 9.62
CA THR A 319 10.18 -9.38 9.49
C THR A 319 9.73 -7.91 9.46
N VAL A 320 8.69 -7.59 8.68
CA VAL A 320 8.14 -6.24 8.60
C VAL A 320 7.57 -5.80 9.96
N TRP A 321 6.76 -6.66 10.59
CA TRP A 321 6.17 -6.37 11.90
C TRP A 321 7.23 -6.07 12.96
N GLU A 322 8.22 -6.95 13.12
CA GLU A 322 9.32 -6.80 14.08
C GLU A 322 10.20 -5.57 13.82
N ALA A 323 10.36 -5.19 12.56
CA ALA A 323 11.20 -4.04 12.20
C ALA A 323 10.48 -2.69 12.38
N VAL A 324 9.15 -2.67 12.41
CA VAL A 324 8.32 -1.47 12.63
C VAL A 324 8.03 -1.26 14.11
N HIS A 325 7.83 -2.32 14.86
CA HIS A 325 7.49 -2.30 16.30
C HIS A 325 8.68 -2.70 17.16
#